data_8d58571b2728b3310dd9f839a74ae4de
#
_entry.id   8d58571b2728b3310dd9f839a74ae4de
#
_cell.length_a   1.000
_cell.length_b   1.000
_cell.length_c   1.000
_cell.angle_alpha   90.00
_cell.angle_beta   90.00
_cell.angle_gamma   90.00
#
_symmetry.space_group_name_H-M   'P 1'
#
loop_
_entity.id
_entity.type
_entity.pdbx_description
1 polymer ?
#
loop_
_entity_poly.entity_id
_entity_poly.type
_entity_poly.pdbx_seq_one_letter_code
_entity_poly.pdbx_strand_id
1 'polypeptide(L)'
;MVAWRLAIDFGTSNSAAARRSGDGVDAISLSHQGNLMPSAVFAEGSEFVVGHAALNQAEADPEGFLPEPKRAIGSDSVRLGGQTREVSAVIGAVLKNIVERASRHYDGRPPADVVLTHPEAWDRQELKRLVEAAEAAGIDRRRLSLVSEPRAATYWYSASRRLGPGRKAAVFDLGGGTLDIAVLTPAANGSMRVIAARGDNSLGGRTLDARIRTWVESELEENDTEMLRKLREGGVAAALALDKSIREAKEVLSEAPKATITVAALGHETTIQLTRGEFEELIAPDVARAVDATRATLLDAGVSPGSDTPLYLTGGSSRIPYIQDKLGELCRVATLDDPKTVV
;
A
#
# COMPACT_ATOMS: atom_id res chain seq x y z
N MET A 1 34.54 -9.96 -2.73
CA MET A 1 33.11 -10.20 -3.04
C MET A 1 32.37 -8.91 -2.70
N VAL A 2 31.57 -8.40 -3.63
CA VAL A 2 30.87 -7.11 -3.43
C VAL A 2 29.74 -7.31 -2.39
N ALA A 3 29.73 -6.46 -1.37
CA ALA A 3 28.63 -6.42 -0.41
C ALA A 3 27.38 -5.89 -1.13
N TRP A 4 26.24 -6.56 -0.95
CA TRP A 4 24.98 -6.15 -1.53
C TRP A 4 24.05 -5.59 -0.44
N ARG A 5 23.14 -4.71 -0.85
CA ARG A 5 22.17 -4.04 0.03
C ARG A 5 20.77 -4.33 -0.44
N LEU A 6 19.83 -4.36 0.48
CA LEU A 6 18.41 -4.63 0.25
C LEU A 6 17.59 -3.41 0.68
N ALA A 7 16.71 -2.95 -0.21
CA ALA A 7 15.64 -2.04 0.14
C ALA A 7 14.31 -2.81 0.09
N ILE A 8 13.45 -2.60 1.07
CA ILE A 8 12.12 -3.22 1.16
C ILE A 8 11.09 -2.11 1.35
N ASP A 9 10.13 -2.07 0.47
CA ASP A 9 8.88 -1.35 0.67
C ASP A 9 7.83 -2.32 1.20
N PHE A 10 7.58 -2.26 2.50
CA PHE A 10 6.53 -3.05 3.15
C PHE A 10 5.21 -2.30 3.06
N GLY A 11 4.49 -2.48 1.95
CA GLY A 11 3.21 -1.83 1.71
C GLY A 11 2.04 -2.52 2.44
N THR A 12 0.90 -1.81 2.53
CA THR A 12 -0.32 -2.34 3.15
C THR A 12 -0.85 -3.57 2.41
N SER A 13 -1.07 -3.46 1.10
CA SER A 13 -1.62 -4.55 0.29
C SER A 13 -0.52 -5.37 -0.40
N ASN A 14 0.53 -4.73 -0.89
CA ASN A 14 1.64 -5.38 -1.57
C ASN A 14 2.97 -4.85 -1.05
N SER A 15 3.97 -5.72 -1.01
CA SER A 15 5.36 -5.39 -0.72
C SER A 15 6.21 -5.50 -1.98
N ALA A 16 7.24 -4.66 -2.06
CA ALA A 16 8.24 -4.65 -3.12
C ALA A 16 9.66 -4.67 -2.52
N ALA A 17 10.64 -5.06 -3.32
CA ALA A 17 12.03 -5.00 -2.91
C ALA A 17 12.97 -4.69 -4.08
N ALA A 18 14.06 -4.01 -3.77
CA ALA A 18 15.14 -3.78 -4.69
C ALA A 18 16.48 -4.13 -4.06
N ARG A 19 17.44 -4.49 -4.89
CA ARG A 19 18.83 -4.78 -4.49
C ARG A 19 19.79 -3.77 -5.10
N ARG A 20 20.82 -3.45 -4.36
CA ARG A 20 21.97 -2.71 -4.87
C ARG A 20 23.22 -3.55 -4.75
N SER A 21 23.95 -3.70 -5.88
CA SER A 21 25.26 -4.38 -5.94
C SER A 21 26.17 -3.55 -6.85
N GLY A 22 27.26 -3.02 -6.30
CA GLY A 22 28.07 -2.02 -6.99
C GLY A 22 27.26 -0.74 -7.27
N ASP A 23 27.27 -0.28 -8.53
CA ASP A 23 26.52 0.92 -8.94
C ASP A 23 25.12 0.63 -9.48
N GLY A 24 24.76 -0.65 -9.65
CA GLY A 24 23.46 -1.08 -10.16
C GLY A 24 22.41 -1.21 -9.05
N VAL A 25 21.19 -0.78 -9.37
CA VAL A 25 19.98 -1.01 -8.55
C VAL A 25 18.98 -1.76 -9.41
N ASP A 26 18.53 -2.93 -8.93
CA ASP A 26 17.58 -3.79 -9.64
C ASP A 26 16.40 -4.11 -8.72
N ALA A 27 15.17 -4.05 -9.25
CA ALA A 27 14.01 -4.60 -8.57
C ALA A 27 14.12 -6.13 -8.45
N ILE A 28 13.61 -6.67 -7.35
CA ILE A 28 13.59 -8.10 -7.08
C ILE A 28 12.21 -8.65 -7.43
N SER A 29 12.17 -9.69 -8.26
CA SER A 29 10.94 -10.43 -8.51
C SER A 29 10.54 -11.19 -7.24
N LEU A 30 9.49 -10.73 -6.58
CA LEU A 30 8.96 -11.34 -5.35
C LEU A 30 7.85 -12.35 -5.60
N SER A 31 7.35 -12.44 -6.83
CA SER A 31 6.31 -13.41 -7.22
C SER A 31 6.49 -13.85 -8.67
N HIS A 32 5.77 -14.88 -9.09
CA HIS A 32 5.69 -15.28 -10.50
C HIS A 32 5.01 -14.22 -11.39
N GLN A 33 4.25 -13.30 -10.78
CA GLN A 33 3.55 -12.21 -11.47
C GLN A 33 4.38 -10.92 -11.56
N GLY A 34 5.62 -10.92 -11.02
CA GLY A 34 6.52 -9.78 -11.09
C GLY A 34 7.12 -9.35 -9.75
N ASN A 35 7.43 -8.06 -9.64
CA ASN A 35 8.19 -7.49 -8.53
C ASN A 35 7.36 -7.27 -7.26
N LEU A 36 6.05 -7.44 -7.33
CA LEU A 36 5.15 -7.30 -6.19
C LEU A 36 4.78 -8.64 -5.59
N MET A 37 4.65 -8.65 -4.27
CA MET A 37 4.11 -9.75 -3.49
C MET A 37 3.00 -9.22 -2.59
N PRO A 38 1.82 -9.87 -2.54
CA PRO A 38 0.81 -9.53 -1.53
C PRO A 38 1.43 -9.57 -0.13
N SER A 39 1.15 -8.54 0.69
CA SER A 39 1.64 -8.49 2.09
C SER A 39 0.87 -9.45 3.01
N ALA A 40 -0.07 -10.20 2.44
CA ALA A 40 -0.97 -11.11 3.14
C ALA A 40 -0.24 -12.24 3.87
N VAL A 41 -0.79 -12.62 5.02
CA VAL A 41 -0.29 -13.70 5.87
C VAL A 41 -1.43 -14.67 6.18
N PHE A 42 -1.12 -15.96 6.21
CA PHE A 42 -1.99 -17.02 6.69
C PHE A 42 -1.27 -17.80 7.79
N ALA A 43 -1.97 -18.08 8.90
CA ALA A 43 -1.44 -18.87 10.00
C ALA A 43 -1.70 -20.35 9.77
N GLU A 44 -0.65 -21.15 9.60
CA GLU A 44 -0.69 -22.60 9.49
C GLU A 44 -0.06 -23.23 10.73
N GLY A 45 -0.86 -23.60 11.70
CA GLY A 45 -0.36 -24.07 12.99
C GLY A 45 0.49 -23.02 13.70
N SER A 46 1.79 -23.30 13.89
CA SER A 46 2.78 -22.35 14.46
C SER A 46 3.49 -21.50 13.41
N GLU A 47 3.37 -21.84 12.15
CA GLU A 47 4.06 -21.22 11.03
C GLU A 47 3.19 -20.15 10.35
N PHE A 48 3.83 -19.34 9.50
CA PHE A 48 3.16 -18.36 8.67
C PHE A 48 3.47 -18.60 7.18
N VAL A 49 2.41 -18.67 6.40
CA VAL A 49 2.47 -18.64 4.93
C VAL A 49 2.21 -17.20 4.47
N VAL A 50 2.93 -16.73 3.45
CA VAL A 50 2.85 -15.32 3.01
C VAL A 50 2.62 -15.18 1.51
N GLY A 51 2.13 -14.02 1.09
CA GLY A 51 1.96 -13.67 -0.30
C GLY A 51 0.81 -14.42 -0.98
N HIS A 52 1.00 -14.81 -2.24
CA HIS A 52 -0.03 -15.51 -3.02
C HIS A 52 -0.44 -16.86 -2.41
N ALA A 53 0.47 -17.54 -1.72
CA ALA A 53 0.14 -18.78 -1.04
C ALA A 53 -0.84 -18.53 0.14
N ALA A 54 -0.67 -17.43 0.87
CA ALA A 54 -1.62 -17.02 1.91
C ALA A 54 -3.01 -16.71 1.34
N LEU A 55 -3.07 -16.02 0.19
CA LEU A 55 -4.34 -15.74 -0.51
C LEU A 55 -5.05 -17.03 -0.93
N ASN A 56 -4.30 -18.01 -1.42
CA ASN A 56 -4.88 -19.30 -1.83
C ASN A 56 -5.44 -20.09 -0.63
N GLN A 57 -4.71 -20.10 0.50
CA GLN A 57 -5.19 -20.81 1.69
C GLN A 57 -6.40 -20.12 2.33
N ALA A 58 -6.54 -18.81 2.18
CA ALA A 58 -7.69 -18.05 2.69
C ALA A 58 -9.03 -18.50 2.08
N GLU A 59 -9.03 -19.09 0.90
CA GLU A 59 -10.24 -19.64 0.26
C GLU A 59 -10.79 -20.87 1.03
N ALA A 60 -9.90 -21.64 1.63
CA ALA A 60 -10.26 -22.85 2.40
C ALA A 60 -10.51 -22.57 3.89
N ASP A 61 -9.72 -21.67 4.49
CA ASP A 61 -9.80 -21.30 5.91
C ASP A 61 -9.60 -19.77 6.07
N PRO A 62 -10.69 -19.00 5.97
CA PRO A 62 -10.61 -17.55 6.12
C PRO A 62 -10.20 -17.05 7.52
N GLU A 63 -10.39 -17.85 8.58
CA GLU A 63 -10.06 -17.45 9.97
C GLU A 63 -8.55 -17.39 10.20
N GLY A 64 -7.78 -18.16 9.43
CA GLY A 64 -6.31 -18.14 9.44
C GLY A 64 -5.69 -16.98 8.67
N PHE A 65 -6.49 -16.13 8.01
CA PHE A 65 -6.03 -15.17 7.03
C PHE A 65 -6.00 -13.74 7.54
N LEU A 66 -4.89 -13.05 7.32
CA LEU A 66 -4.70 -11.61 7.55
C LEU A 66 -4.23 -10.94 6.25
N PRO A 67 -5.10 -10.23 5.51
CA PRO A 67 -4.77 -9.66 4.21
C PRO A 67 -3.74 -8.53 4.28
N GLU A 68 -3.72 -7.76 5.38
CA GLU A 68 -2.95 -6.52 5.50
C GLU A 68 -2.31 -6.36 6.88
N PRO A 69 -1.26 -7.11 7.18
CA PRO A 69 -0.62 -7.10 8.50
C PRO A 69 -0.04 -5.73 8.88
N LYS A 70 0.33 -4.88 7.92
CA LYS A 70 0.81 -3.51 8.17
C LYS A 70 -0.19 -2.67 8.98
N ARG A 71 -1.49 -2.87 8.78
CA ARG A 71 -2.53 -2.13 9.53
C ARG A 71 -2.63 -2.50 11.00
N ALA A 72 -2.14 -3.68 11.36
CA ALA A 72 -2.11 -4.11 12.74
C ALA A 72 -0.93 -3.52 13.52
N ILE A 73 -0.04 -2.74 12.89
CA ILE A 73 1.20 -2.22 13.50
C ILE A 73 0.93 -1.40 14.78
N GLY A 74 -0.23 -0.75 14.88
CA GLY A 74 -0.68 -0.02 16.07
C GLY A 74 -1.04 -0.91 17.26
N SER A 75 -1.22 -2.23 17.05
CA SER A 75 -1.58 -3.22 18.08
C SER A 75 -0.40 -4.09 18.46
N ASP A 76 -0.38 -4.63 19.68
CA ASP A 76 0.66 -5.58 20.11
C ASP A 76 0.42 -6.96 19.50
N SER A 77 -0.84 -7.36 19.34
CA SER A 77 -1.21 -8.69 18.86
C SER A 77 -2.47 -8.66 17.99
N VAL A 78 -2.64 -9.72 17.20
CA VAL A 78 -3.84 -10.02 16.41
C VAL A 78 -4.32 -11.43 16.69
N ARG A 79 -5.63 -11.67 16.55
CA ARG A 79 -6.18 -13.02 16.57
C ARG A 79 -6.14 -13.59 15.16
N LEU A 80 -5.47 -14.74 15.00
CA LEU A 80 -5.25 -15.35 13.69
C LEU A 80 -5.20 -16.88 13.84
N GLY A 81 -6.02 -17.61 13.09
CA GLY A 81 -6.12 -19.06 13.19
C GLY A 81 -6.49 -19.53 14.60
N GLY A 82 -7.43 -18.84 15.24
CA GLY A 82 -7.89 -19.15 16.60
C GLY A 82 -6.91 -18.81 17.73
N GLN A 83 -5.70 -18.32 17.42
CA GLN A 83 -4.64 -17.99 18.39
C GLN A 83 -4.30 -16.49 18.38
N THR A 84 -3.81 -16.00 19.53
CA THR A 84 -3.23 -14.66 19.62
C THR A 84 -1.79 -14.69 19.12
N ARG A 85 -1.46 -13.85 18.15
CA ARG A 85 -0.15 -13.74 17.52
C ARG A 85 0.41 -12.33 17.72
N GLU A 86 1.69 -12.21 18.02
CA GLU A 86 2.35 -10.91 18.06
C GLU A 86 2.42 -10.30 16.66
N VAL A 87 2.07 -9.02 16.54
CA VAL A 87 2.09 -8.31 15.25
C VAL A 87 3.50 -8.26 14.67
N SER A 88 4.52 -8.10 15.50
CA SER A 88 5.92 -8.15 15.09
C SER A 88 6.30 -9.49 14.45
N ALA A 89 5.80 -10.62 14.97
CA ALA A 89 6.05 -11.94 14.39
C ALA A 89 5.33 -12.12 13.04
N VAL A 90 4.09 -11.65 12.94
CA VAL A 90 3.31 -11.73 11.69
C VAL A 90 3.95 -10.88 10.58
N ILE A 91 4.30 -9.63 10.87
CA ILE A 91 5.01 -8.76 9.93
C ILE A 91 6.40 -9.32 9.62
N GLY A 92 7.10 -9.83 10.64
CA GLY A 92 8.40 -10.47 10.50
C GLY A 92 8.40 -11.62 9.50
N ALA A 93 7.32 -12.40 9.42
CA ALA A 93 7.19 -13.47 8.43
C ALA A 93 7.18 -12.94 6.99
N VAL A 94 6.52 -11.80 6.72
CA VAL A 94 6.56 -11.14 5.41
C VAL A 94 7.97 -10.69 5.08
N LEU A 95 8.61 -9.97 6.01
CA LEU A 95 9.97 -9.45 5.81
C LEU A 95 10.98 -10.60 5.62
N LYS A 96 10.87 -11.68 6.40
CA LYS A 96 11.71 -12.87 6.29
C LYS A 96 11.61 -13.50 4.89
N ASN A 97 10.39 -13.67 4.38
CA ASN A 97 10.18 -14.22 3.04
C ASN A 97 10.85 -13.37 1.96
N ILE A 98 10.76 -12.02 2.07
CA ILE A 98 11.41 -11.10 1.14
C ILE A 98 12.94 -11.24 1.23
N VAL A 99 13.52 -11.25 2.43
CA VAL A 99 14.97 -11.40 2.63
C VAL A 99 15.47 -12.73 2.08
N GLU A 100 14.76 -13.83 2.33
CA GLU A 100 15.10 -15.15 1.81
C GLU A 100 15.08 -15.20 0.27
N ARG A 101 14.03 -14.63 -0.36
CA ARG A 101 13.93 -14.54 -1.83
C ARG A 101 15.06 -13.70 -2.41
N ALA A 102 15.34 -12.53 -1.82
CA ALA A 102 16.44 -11.67 -2.23
C ALA A 102 17.80 -12.37 -2.12
N SER A 103 18.02 -13.08 -1.01
CA SER A 103 19.29 -13.78 -0.73
C SER A 103 19.59 -14.92 -1.71
N ARG A 104 18.56 -15.53 -2.34
CA ARG A 104 18.75 -16.58 -3.37
C ARG A 104 19.58 -16.10 -4.57
N HIS A 105 19.50 -14.82 -4.90
CA HIS A 105 20.33 -14.22 -5.95
C HIS A 105 21.82 -14.07 -5.56
N TYR A 106 22.17 -14.39 -4.31
CA TYR A 106 23.50 -14.26 -3.73
C TYR A 106 23.94 -15.55 -3.00
N ASP A 107 23.52 -16.71 -3.50
CA ASP A 107 23.85 -18.03 -2.93
C ASP A 107 23.46 -18.15 -1.43
N GLY A 108 22.32 -17.56 -1.06
CA GLY A 108 21.81 -17.55 0.33
C GLY A 108 22.51 -16.57 1.26
N ARG A 109 23.43 -15.75 0.78
CA ARG A 109 24.14 -14.76 1.62
C ARG A 109 23.22 -13.61 2.01
N PRO A 110 23.17 -13.24 3.30
CA PRO A 110 22.34 -12.12 3.76
C PRO A 110 22.86 -10.77 3.22
N PRO A 111 21.97 -9.75 3.13
CA PRO A 111 22.38 -8.40 2.77
C PRO A 111 23.32 -7.81 3.81
N ALA A 112 24.24 -6.94 3.38
CA ALA A 112 25.12 -6.19 4.27
C ALA A 112 24.36 -5.14 5.06
N ASP A 113 23.42 -4.46 4.39
CA ASP A 113 22.54 -3.45 4.98
C ASP A 113 21.11 -3.67 4.44
N VAL A 114 20.11 -3.31 5.23
CA VAL A 114 18.69 -3.33 4.85
C VAL A 114 18.11 -1.93 5.10
N VAL A 115 17.42 -1.41 4.10
CA VAL A 115 16.58 -0.21 4.21
C VAL A 115 15.13 -0.67 4.20
N LEU A 116 14.33 -0.19 5.15
CA LEU A 116 12.91 -0.51 5.25
C LEU A 116 12.11 0.79 5.25
N THR A 117 11.10 0.89 4.38
CA THR A 117 10.24 2.07 4.31
C THR A 117 9.14 2.03 5.36
N HIS A 118 8.64 3.20 5.73
CA HIS A 118 7.51 3.38 6.64
C HIS A 118 6.73 4.67 6.30
N PRO A 119 5.44 4.78 6.63
CA PRO A 119 4.69 6.03 6.54
C PRO A 119 5.34 7.15 7.37
N GLU A 120 5.31 8.40 6.89
CA GLU A 120 5.84 9.56 7.63
C GLU A 120 5.06 9.81 8.95
N ALA A 121 3.77 9.47 8.96
CA ALA A 121 2.88 9.69 10.10
C ALA A 121 3.06 8.70 11.26
N TRP A 122 3.87 7.63 11.10
CA TRP A 122 4.03 6.62 12.14
C TRP A 122 4.73 7.20 13.38
N ASP A 123 4.21 6.83 14.53
CA ASP A 123 4.76 7.21 15.82
C ASP A 123 5.95 6.32 16.24
N ARG A 124 6.54 6.63 17.40
CA ARG A 124 7.69 5.88 17.92
C ARG A 124 7.37 4.42 18.24
N GLN A 125 6.11 4.11 18.59
CA GLN A 125 5.71 2.76 18.97
C GLN A 125 5.53 1.89 17.74
N GLU A 126 4.92 2.44 16.67
CA GLU A 126 4.79 1.78 15.38
C GLU A 126 6.18 1.50 14.76
N LEU A 127 7.07 2.50 14.78
CA LEU A 127 8.45 2.32 14.33
C LEU A 127 9.22 1.27 15.14
N LYS A 128 9.01 1.24 16.47
CA LYS A 128 9.63 0.21 17.34
C LYS A 128 9.15 -1.19 16.93
N ARG A 129 7.84 -1.40 16.71
CA ARG A 129 7.31 -2.69 16.28
C ARG A 129 7.82 -3.10 14.88
N LEU A 130 8.01 -2.14 13.98
CA LEU A 130 8.62 -2.42 12.68
C LEU A 130 10.08 -2.93 12.84
N VAL A 131 10.84 -2.34 13.75
CA VAL A 131 12.20 -2.81 14.08
C VAL A 131 12.14 -4.22 14.69
N GLU A 132 11.26 -4.49 15.64
CA GLU A 132 11.05 -5.81 16.22
C GLU A 132 10.65 -6.85 15.16
N ALA A 133 9.81 -6.48 14.21
CA ALA A 133 9.46 -7.34 13.08
C ALA A 133 10.66 -7.63 12.18
N ALA A 134 11.51 -6.65 11.92
CA ALA A 134 12.75 -6.84 11.16
C ALA A 134 13.72 -7.78 11.91
N GLU A 135 13.85 -7.63 13.23
CA GLU A 135 14.65 -8.53 14.07
C GLU A 135 14.09 -9.96 14.06
N ALA A 136 12.75 -10.13 14.12
CA ALA A 136 12.09 -11.42 13.97
C ALA A 136 12.31 -12.05 12.58
N ALA A 137 12.52 -11.24 11.55
CA ALA A 137 12.91 -11.68 10.22
C ALA A 137 14.40 -12.06 10.09
N GLY A 138 15.19 -11.91 11.15
CA GLY A 138 16.64 -12.19 11.17
C GLY A 138 17.49 -11.02 10.67
N ILE A 139 16.96 -9.82 10.56
CA ILE A 139 17.71 -8.60 10.18
C ILE A 139 18.37 -8.02 11.43
N ASP A 140 19.69 -7.94 11.43
CA ASP A 140 20.45 -7.29 12.52
C ASP A 140 20.10 -5.79 12.58
N ARG A 141 19.64 -5.32 13.75
CA ARG A 141 19.29 -3.91 13.99
C ARG A 141 20.40 -2.93 13.60
N ARG A 142 21.67 -3.30 13.73
CA ARG A 142 22.81 -2.47 13.36
C ARG A 142 22.95 -2.27 11.85
N ARG A 143 22.31 -3.13 11.06
CA ARG A 143 22.29 -3.12 9.60
C ARG A 143 20.96 -2.60 9.03
N LEU A 144 20.01 -2.27 9.92
CA LEU A 144 18.69 -1.75 9.54
C LEU A 144 18.70 -0.23 9.54
N SER A 145 18.20 0.36 8.46
CA SER A 145 17.90 1.78 8.35
C SER A 145 16.43 1.95 8.00
N LEU A 146 15.74 2.87 8.69
CA LEU A 146 14.36 3.23 8.38
C LEU A 146 14.34 4.53 7.57
N VAL A 147 13.52 4.56 6.54
CA VAL A 147 13.33 5.73 5.66
C VAL A 147 11.83 5.91 5.44
N SER A 148 11.32 7.13 5.60
CA SER A 148 9.90 7.35 5.31
C SER A 148 9.60 7.26 3.81
N GLU A 149 8.41 6.73 3.48
CA GLU A 149 7.94 6.53 2.11
C GLU A 149 8.03 7.80 1.25
N PRO A 150 7.61 8.99 1.74
CA PRO A 150 7.77 10.22 0.96
C PRO A 150 9.23 10.59 0.69
N ARG A 151 10.15 10.30 1.64
CA ARG A 151 11.59 10.54 1.42
C ARG A 151 12.14 9.57 0.37
N ALA A 152 11.79 8.28 0.46
CA ALA A 152 12.20 7.29 -0.53
C ALA A 152 11.74 7.69 -1.93
N ALA A 153 10.45 8.04 -2.08
CA ALA A 153 9.89 8.53 -3.32
C ALA A 153 10.66 9.76 -3.86
N THR A 154 10.98 10.72 -3.01
CA THR A 154 11.67 11.95 -3.43
C THR A 154 13.12 11.69 -3.87
N TYR A 155 13.81 10.72 -3.24
CA TYR A 155 15.15 10.33 -3.70
C TYR A 155 15.12 9.78 -5.13
N TRP A 156 14.16 8.95 -5.46
CA TRP A 156 13.96 8.44 -6.81
C TRP A 156 13.72 9.57 -7.82
N TYR A 157 12.82 10.50 -7.50
CA TYR A 157 12.50 11.63 -8.37
C TYR A 157 13.65 12.61 -8.55
N SER A 158 14.41 12.88 -7.48
CA SER A 158 15.55 13.78 -7.56
C SER A 158 16.73 13.19 -8.34
N ALA A 159 16.86 11.87 -8.38
CA ALA A 159 17.86 11.20 -9.21
C ALA A 159 17.55 11.32 -10.71
N SER A 160 16.26 11.30 -11.08
CA SER A 160 15.81 11.46 -12.48
C SER A 160 15.65 12.91 -12.93
N ARG A 161 15.33 13.84 -12.01
CA ARG A 161 15.20 15.28 -12.27
C ARG A 161 15.74 16.06 -11.09
N ARG A 162 16.99 16.52 -11.15
CA ARG A 162 17.64 17.28 -10.07
C ARG A 162 16.80 18.48 -9.66
N LEU A 163 16.22 18.43 -8.46
CA LEU A 163 15.65 19.60 -7.82
C LEU A 163 16.80 20.56 -7.46
N GLY A 164 16.77 21.75 -8.02
CA GLY A 164 17.73 22.81 -7.69
C GLY A 164 17.59 23.27 -6.23
N PRO A 165 18.62 23.91 -5.66
CA PRO A 165 18.56 24.47 -4.30
C PRO A 165 17.34 25.39 -4.13
N GLY A 166 16.64 25.26 -3.00
CA GLY A 166 15.44 26.05 -2.67
C GLY A 166 14.15 25.67 -3.41
N ARG A 167 14.23 24.77 -4.39
CA ARG A 167 13.01 24.22 -5.04
C ARG A 167 12.31 23.26 -4.11
N LYS A 168 10.99 23.15 -4.25
CA LYS A 168 10.15 22.24 -3.47
C LYS A 168 9.55 21.18 -4.39
N ALA A 169 9.28 20.01 -3.83
CA ALA A 169 8.49 18.96 -4.46
C ALA A 169 7.50 18.42 -3.44
N ALA A 170 6.33 18.08 -3.88
CA ALA A 170 5.32 17.40 -3.07
C ALA A 170 5.20 15.94 -3.50
N VAL A 171 4.92 15.07 -2.55
CA VAL A 171 4.57 13.66 -2.73
C VAL A 171 3.19 13.44 -2.17
N PHE A 172 2.36 12.75 -2.93
CA PHE A 172 1.04 12.27 -2.53
C PHE A 172 1.04 10.75 -2.70
N ASP A 173 1.01 10.04 -1.60
CA ASP A 173 0.97 8.58 -1.57
C ASP A 173 -0.40 8.12 -1.08
N LEU A 174 -1.23 7.62 -2.01
CA LEU A 174 -2.50 6.99 -1.67
C LEU A 174 -2.39 5.49 -1.91
N GLY A 175 -2.01 4.80 -0.86
CA GLY A 175 -1.85 3.36 -0.83
C GLY A 175 -3.16 2.60 -0.69
N GLY A 176 -3.08 1.31 -0.34
CA GLY A 176 -4.26 0.49 -0.05
C GLY A 176 -4.94 0.87 1.26
N GLY A 177 -4.20 1.34 2.27
CA GLY A 177 -4.71 1.58 3.61
C GLY A 177 -4.54 3.00 4.15
N THR A 178 -3.59 3.76 3.64
CA THR A 178 -3.19 5.09 4.16
C THR A 178 -3.04 6.10 3.05
N LEU A 179 -3.22 7.36 3.42
CA LEU A 179 -2.79 8.53 2.66
C LEU A 179 -1.62 9.17 3.38
N ASP A 180 -0.51 9.39 2.68
CA ASP A 180 0.64 10.15 3.14
C ASP A 180 0.95 11.28 2.17
N ILE A 181 1.12 12.50 2.70
CA ILE A 181 1.44 13.69 1.92
C ILE A 181 2.64 14.36 2.55
N ALA A 182 3.64 14.70 1.74
CA ALA A 182 4.79 15.44 2.22
C ALA A 182 5.27 16.46 1.20
N VAL A 183 5.80 17.58 1.68
CA VAL A 183 6.54 18.55 0.87
C VAL A 183 7.99 18.54 1.31
N LEU A 184 8.88 18.43 0.34
CA LEU A 184 10.31 18.25 0.56
C LEU A 184 11.10 19.32 -0.20
N THR A 185 12.31 19.58 0.31
CA THR A 185 13.29 20.48 -0.32
C THR A 185 14.70 19.91 -0.17
N PRO A 186 15.60 20.11 -1.15
CA PRO A 186 17.00 19.72 -0.99
C PRO A 186 17.66 20.43 0.20
N ALA A 187 18.38 19.67 1.02
CA ALA A 187 19.26 20.20 2.06
C ALA A 187 20.68 20.43 1.51
N ALA A 188 21.50 21.21 2.23
CA ALA A 188 22.86 21.55 1.81
C ALA A 188 23.79 20.33 1.63
N ASN A 189 23.51 19.23 2.33
CA ASN A 189 24.27 17.97 2.22
C ASN A 189 23.76 17.05 1.09
N GLY A 190 22.86 17.52 0.24
CA GLY A 190 22.26 16.75 -0.86
C GLY A 190 21.15 15.79 -0.43
N SER A 191 20.83 15.69 0.87
CA SER A 191 19.67 14.93 1.33
C SER A 191 18.36 15.69 1.09
N MET A 192 17.23 14.97 1.12
CA MET A 192 15.91 15.60 1.07
C MET A 192 15.37 15.81 2.48
N ARG A 193 14.90 17.03 2.76
CA ARG A 193 14.30 17.42 4.04
C ARG A 193 12.81 17.61 3.87
N VAL A 194 12.01 16.90 4.65
CA VAL A 194 10.56 17.13 4.79
C VAL A 194 10.36 18.47 5.49
N ILE A 195 9.57 19.36 4.91
CA ILE A 195 9.25 20.69 5.44
C ILE A 195 7.80 20.82 5.87
N ALA A 196 6.91 19.97 5.36
CA ALA A 196 5.56 19.77 5.82
C ALA A 196 5.13 18.35 5.51
N ALA A 197 4.34 17.73 6.38
CA ALA A 197 3.74 16.41 6.15
C ALA A 197 2.40 16.29 6.85
N ARG A 198 1.50 15.52 6.26
CA ARG A 198 0.22 15.08 6.82
C ARG A 198 -0.05 13.65 6.38
N GLY A 199 -0.76 12.90 7.22
CA GLY A 199 -1.22 11.56 6.90
C GLY A 199 -2.66 11.34 7.34
N ASP A 200 -3.32 10.35 6.73
CA ASP A 200 -4.64 9.86 7.15
C ASP A 200 -4.65 8.33 7.07
N ASN A 201 -4.54 7.67 8.23
CA ASN A 201 -4.53 6.22 8.35
C ASN A 201 -5.90 5.58 8.10
N SER A 202 -6.95 6.39 7.92
CA SER A 202 -8.31 5.93 7.60
C SER A 202 -8.67 6.10 6.11
N LEU A 203 -7.78 6.67 5.30
CA LEU A 203 -8.02 6.98 3.91
C LEU A 203 -7.03 6.23 3.01
N GLY A 204 -7.56 5.33 2.19
CA GLY A 204 -6.79 4.52 1.26
C GLY A 204 -7.71 3.75 0.33
N GLY A 205 -7.15 2.92 -0.53
CA GLY A 205 -7.92 2.12 -1.49
C GLY A 205 -9.06 1.30 -0.88
N ARG A 206 -8.85 0.79 0.34
CA ARG A 206 -9.89 0.06 1.08
C ARG A 206 -11.06 0.92 1.53
N THR A 207 -10.82 2.18 1.84
CA THR A 207 -11.92 3.11 2.15
C THR A 207 -12.82 3.27 0.92
N LEU A 208 -12.19 3.35 -0.25
CA LEU A 208 -12.92 3.40 -1.53
C LEU A 208 -13.63 2.06 -1.81
N ASP A 209 -12.99 0.91 -1.54
CA ASP A 209 -13.61 -0.41 -1.64
C ASP A 209 -14.83 -0.52 -0.72
N ALA A 210 -14.75 0.01 0.50
CA ALA A 210 -15.87 0.01 1.44
C ALA A 210 -17.06 0.86 0.97
N ARG A 211 -16.82 1.98 0.24
CA ARG A 211 -17.90 2.75 -0.41
C ARG A 211 -18.62 1.91 -1.46
N ILE A 212 -17.85 1.23 -2.31
CA ILE A 212 -18.43 0.34 -3.33
C ILE A 212 -19.21 -0.80 -2.66
N ARG A 213 -18.67 -1.39 -1.59
CA ARG A 213 -19.36 -2.46 -0.85
C ARG A 213 -20.71 -2.00 -0.31
N THR A 214 -20.76 -0.84 0.33
CA THR A 214 -22.01 -0.27 0.85
C THR A 214 -23.01 -0.06 -0.28
N TRP A 215 -22.56 0.44 -1.42
CA TRP A 215 -23.41 0.62 -2.60
C TRP A 215 -23.92 -0.73 -3.15
N VAL A 216 -23.06 -1.76 -3.28
CA VAL A 216 -23.47 -3.11 -3.69
C VAL A 216 -24.52 -3.69 -2.74
N GLU A 217 -24.36 -3.54 -1.43
CA GLU A 217 -25.33 -4.02 -0.46
C GLU A 217 -26.66 -3.29 -0.57
N SER A 218 -26.67 -1.98 -0.88
CA SER A 218 -27.88 -1.21 -1.15
C SER A 218 -28.57 -1.65 -2.46
N GLU A 219 -27.82 -1.87 -3.52
CA GLU A 219 -28.35 -2.42 -4.77
C GLU A 219 -29.01 -3.80 -4.59
N LEU A 220 -28.39 -4.66 -3.80
CA LEU A 220 -28.96 -5.96 -3.48
C LEU A 220 -30.22 -5.84 -2.59
N GLU A 221 -30.24 -4.89 -1.64
CA GLU A 221 -31.40 -4.64 -0.80
C GLU A 221 -32.62 -4.20 -1.62
N GLU A 222 -32.41 -3.43 -2.67
CA GLU A 222 -33.48 -2.94 -3.55
C GLU A 222 -33.89 -3.96 -4.59
N ASN A 223 -32.95 -4.73 -5.15
CA ASN A 223 -33.18 -5.50 -6.37
C ASN A 223 -33.08 -7.04 -6.18
N ASP A 224 -32.34 -7.53 -5.15
CA ASP A 224 -32.15 -8.97 -4.87
C ASP A 224 -31.89 -9.24 -3.40
N THR A 225 -32.94 -9.09 -2.58
CA THR A 225 -32.85 -9.31 -1.13
C THR A 225 -32.45 -10.73 -0.74
N GLU A 226 -32.75 -11.72 -1.60
CA GLU A 226 -32.35 -13.11 -1.38
C GLU A 226 -30.83 -13.27 -1.52
N MET A 227 -30.20 -12.64 -2.50
CA MET A 227 -28.73 -12.65 -2.65
C MET A 227 -28.07 -11.92 -1.48
N LEU A 228 -28.62 -10.79 -1.01
CA LEU A 228 -28.11 -10.08 0.15
C LEU A 228 -28.15 -10.97 1.41
N ARG A 229 -29.24 -11.70 1.62
CA ARG A 229 -29.36 -12.65 2.73
C ARG A 229 -28.27 -13.74 2.64
N LYS A 230 -28.08 -14.33 1.47
CA LYS A 230 -27.05 -15.36 1.24
C LYS A 230 -25.65 -14.83 1.42
N LEU A 231 -25.36 -13.60 0.98
CA LEU A 231 -24.08 -12.95 1.20
C LEU A 231 -23.76 -12.82 2.70
N ARG A 232 -24.74 -12.42 3.50
CA ARG A 232 -24.61 -12.33 4.98
C ARG A 232 -24.43 -13.68 5.64
N GLU A 233 -25.16 -14.71 5.19
CA GLU A 233 -25.06 -16.07 5.70
C GLU A 233 -23.79 -16.81 5.23
N GLY A 234 -23.22 -16.43 4.08
CA GLY A 234 -22.00 -17.00 3.51
C GLY A 234 -20.71 -16.69 4.28
N GLY A 235 -20.81 -15.84 5.32
CA GLY A 235 -19.74 -15.58 6.26
C GLY A 235 -18.49 -14.97 5.62
N VAL A 236 -17.32 -15.28 6.18
CA VAL A 236 -16.05 -14.66 5.80
C VAL A 236 -15.66 -15.01 4.36
N ALA A 237 -15.94 -16.21 3.88
CA ALA A 237 -15.60 -16.63 2.52
C ALA A 237 -16.33 -15.80 1.47
N ALA A 238 -17.65 -15.60 1.61
CA ALA A 238 -18.44 -14.76 0.72
C ALA A 238 -18.00 -13.28 0.78
N ALA A 239 -17.66 -12.80 1.99
CA ALA A 239 -17.15 -11.46 2.19
C ALA A 239 -15.81 -11.23 1.46
N LEU A 240 -14.87 -12.17 1.55
CA LEU A 240 -13.58 -12.09 0.85
C LEU A 240 -13.73 -12.16 -0.67
N ALA A 241 -14.63 -13.01 -1.17
CA ALA A 241 -14.92 -13.11 -2.60
C ALA A 241 -15.49 -11.79 -3.14
N LEU A 242 -16.42 -11.17 -2.43
CA LEU A 242 -16.96 -9.86 -2.78
C LEU A 242 -15.88 -8.78 -2.72
N ASP A 243 -15.04 -8.72 -1.67
CA ASP A 243 -13.97 -7.75 -1.55
C ASP A 243 -12.96 -7.86 -2.70
N LYS A 244 -12.66 -9.09 -3.16
CA LYS A 244 -11.81 -9.32 -4.33
C LYS A 244 -12.46 -8.75 -5.59
N SER A 245 -13.73 -9.06 -5.84
CA SER A 245 -14.47 -8.59 -7.01
C SER A 245 -14.61 -7.06 -7.04
N ILE A 246 -14.87 -6.43 -5.88
CA ILE A 246 -14.91 -4.96 -5.74
C ILE A 246 -13.57 -4.34 -6.08
N ARG A 247 -12.46 -4.90 -5.57
CA ARG A 247 -11.11 -4.38 -5.86
C ARG A 247 -10.79 -4.47 -7.34
N GLU A 248 -11.06 -5.60 -7.96
CA GLU A 248 -10.86 -5.80 -9.40
C GLU A 248 -11.70 -4.81 -10.22
N ALA A 249 -12.98 -4.61 -9.86
CA ALA A 249 -13.85 -3.64 -10.50
C ALA A 249 -13.33 -2.19 -10.35
N LYS A 250 -12.87 -1.80 -9.16
CA LYS A 250 -12.25 -0.48 -8.93
C LYS A 250 -11.01 -0.27 -9.81
N GLU A 251 -10.16 -1.27 -9.97
CA GLU A 251 -8.98 -1.19 -10.83
C GLU A 251 -9.38 -1.04 -12.30
N VAL A 252 -10.36 -1.83 -12.76
CA VAL A 252 -10.91 -1.73 -14.12
C VAL A 252 -11.52 -0.36 -14.40
N LEU A 253 -12.20 0.28 -13.43
CA LEU A 253 -12.79 1.60 -13.58
C LEU A 253 -11.76 2.73 -13.77
N SER A 254 -10.50 2.49 -13.48
CA SER A 254 -9.41 3.41 -13.84
C SER A 254 -9.10 3.41 -15.35
N GLU A 255 -9.44 2.33 -16.05
CA GLU A 255 -9.14 2.14 -17.48
C GLU A 255 -10.42 2.11 -18.35
N ALA A 256 -11.54 1.59 -17.82
CA ALA A 256 -12.77 1.38 -18.53
C ALA A 256 -13.93 2.25 -17.98
N PRO A 257 -14.97 2.57 -18.78
CA PRO A 257 -16.12 3.38 -18.34
C PRO A 257 -17.07 2.64 -17.41
N LYS A 258 -16.97 1.31 -17.33
CA LYS A 258 -17.80 0.45 -16.48
C LYS A 258 -17.06 -0.83 -16.10
N ALA A 259 -17.42 -1.38 -14.95
CA ALA A 259 -16.94 -2.68 -14.48
C ALA A 259 -18.09 -3.53 -13.95
N THR A 260 -17.88 -4.84 -13.91
CA THR A 260 -18.83 -5.81 -13.35
C THR A 260 -18.33 -6.29 -12.00
N ILE A 261 -19.19 -6.26 -10.99
CA ILE A 261 -18.96 -6.81 -9.68
C ILE A 261 -19.75 -8.12 -9.58
N THR A 262 -19.05 -9.21 -9.32
CA THR A 262 -19.67 -10.53 -9.07
C THR A 262 -19.92 -10.69 -7.57
N VAL A 263 -21.14 -11.03 -7.22
CA VAL A 263 -21.54 -11.38 -5.85
C VAL A 263 -21.90 -12.86 -5.84
N ALA A 264 -21.11 -13.65 -5.10
CA ALA A 264 -21.30 -15.10 -5.01
C ALA A 264 -21.37 -15.53 -3.55
N ALA A 265 -22.38 -16.31 -3.17
CA ALA A 265 -22.53 -16.89 -1.84
C ALA A 265 -23.45 -18.12 -1.86
N LEU A 266 -23.10 -19.16 -1.08
CA LEU A 266 -23.92 -20.35 -0.89
C LEU A 266 -24.46 -20.99 -2.19
N GLY A 267 -23.60 -21.05 -3.23
CA GLY A 267 -23.94 -21.64 -4.52
C GLY A 267 -24.84 -20.77 -5.41
N HIS A 268 -25.03 -19.51 -5.07
CA HIS A 268 -25.72 -18.51 -5.87
C HIS A 268 -24.76 -17.42 -6.31
N GLU A 269 -25.02 -16.87 -7.49
CA GLU A 269 -24.21 -15.80 -8.09
C GLU A 269 -25.09 -14.80 -8.81
N THR A 270 -24.76 -13.51 -8.65
CA THR A 270 -25.35 -12.41 -9.41
C THR A 270 -24.24 -11.42 -9.80
N THR A 271 -24.54 -10.54 -10.74
CA THR A 271 -23.60 -9.52 -11.18
C THR A 271 -24.25 -8.14 -11.16
N ILE A 272 -23.50 -7.15 -10.70
CA ILE A 272 -23.91 -5.75 -10.65
C ILE A 272 -22.92 -4.95 -11.49
N GLN A 273 -23.40 -4.06 -12.33
CA GLN A 273 -22.56 -3.16 -13.11
C GLN A 273 -22.41 -1.82 -12.37
N LEU A 274 -21.17 -1.38 -12.22
CA LEU A 274 -20.81 -0.06 -11.69
C LEU A 274 -20.18 0.75 -12.82
N THR A 275 -20.70 1.94 -13.09
CA THR A 275 -20.10 2.89 -14.02
C THR A 275 -19.02 3.73 -13.35
N ARG A 276 -18.11 4.30 -14.13
CA ARG A 276 -17.09 5.23 -13.63
C ARG A 276 -17.71 6.45 -12.97
N GLY A 277 -18.80 7.01 -13.54
CA GLY A 277 -19.49 8.16 -12.96
C GLY A 277 -20.05 7.86 -11.57
N GLU A 278 -20.76 6.75 -11.40
CA GLU A 278 -21.26 6.32 -10.09
C GLU A 278 -20.12 6.09 -9.10
N PHE A 279 -19.04 5.44 -9.54
CA PHE A 279 -17.85 5.25 -8.70
C PHE A 279 -17.25 6.58 -8.25
N GLU A 280 -17.09 7.55 -9.14
CA GLU A 280 -16.58 8.88 -8.82
C GLU A 280 -17.48 9.60 -7.80
N GLU A 281 -18.80 9.49 -7.93
CA GLU A 281 -19.76 10.03 -6.96
C GLU A 281 -19.60 9.36 -5.58
N LEU A 282 -19.48 8.03 -5.54
CA LEU A 282 -19.28 7.28 -4.29
C LEU A 282 -18.02 7.69 -3.53
N ILE A 283 -16.92 7.94 -4.24
CA ILE A 283 -15.63 8.28 -3.62
C ILE A 283 -15.40 9.78 -3.45
N ALA A 284 -16.25 10.63 -4.02
CA ALA A 284 -16.07 12.09 -4.00
C ALA A 284 -15.82 12.68 -2.61
N PRO A 285 -16.52 12.26 -1.52
CA PRO A 285 -16.26 12.79 -0.18
C PRO A 285 -14.85 12.45 0.33
N ASP A 286 -14.36 11.25 0.04
CA ASP A 286 -13.03 10.80 0.48
C ASP A 286 -11.93 11.46 -0.36
N VAL A 287 -12.17 11.66 -1.65
CA VAL A 287 -11.26 12.43 -2.53
C VAL A 287 -11.19 13.89 -2.09
N ALA A 288 -12.31 14.50 -1.71
CA ALA A 288 -12.33 15.88 -1.18
C ALA A 288 -11.44 15.99 0.08
N ARG A 289 -11.54 15.04 1.01
CA ARG A 289 -10.66 14.98 2.20
C ARG A 289 -9.19 14.89 1.82
N ALA A 290 -8.83 14.05 0.85
CA ALA A 290 -7.46 13.91 0.36
C ALA A 290 -6.94 15.21 -0.25
N VAL A 291 -7.76 15.88 -1.07
CA VAL A 291 -7.45 17.18 -1.70
C VAL A 291 -7.25 18.26 -0.65
N ASP A 292 -8.12 18.35 0.36
CA ASP A 292 -8.01 19.33 1.44
C ASP A 292 -6.77 19.10 2.30
N ALA A 293 -6.43 17.86 2.63
CA ALA A 293 -5.19 17.51 3.33
C ALA A 293 -3.96 17.91 2.50
N THR A 294 -4.00 17.68 1.18
CA THR A 294 -2.93 18.08 0.25
C THR A 294 -2.78 19.58 0.21
N ARG A 295 -3.86 20.32 0.04
CA ARG A 295 -3.89 21.79 0.06
C ARG A 295 -3.29 22.35 1.34
N ALA A 296 -3.70 21.82 2.49
CA ALA A 296 -3.19 22.25 3.79
C ALA A 296 -1.68 21.98 3.91
N THR A 297 -1.20 20.82 3.48
CA THR A 297 0.24 20.48 3.52
C THR A 297 1.08 21.38 2.62
N LEU A 298 0.56 21.73 1.43
CA LEU A 298 1.21 22.67 0.51
C LEU A 298 1.32 24.06 1.14
N LEU A 299 0.24 24.55 1.75
CA LEU A 299 0.22 25.87 2.43
C LEU A 299 1.19 25.91 3.61
N ASP A 300 1.23 24.87 4.45
CA ASP A 300 2.19 24.76 5.57
C ASP A 300 3.65 24.84 5.09
N ALA A 301 3.90 24.31 3.89
CA ALA A 301 5.21 24.39 3.25
C ALA A 301 5.46 25.72 2.52
N GLY A 302 4.53 26.68 2.54
CA GLY A 302 4.61 27.93 1.77
C GLY A 302 4.59 27.69 0.26
N VAL A 303 3.79 26.75 -0.20
CA VAL A 303 3.51 26.45 -1.61
C VAL A 303 2.08 26.90 -1.92
N SER A 304 1.94 27.87 -2.81
CA SER A 304 0.60 28.33 -3.23
C SER A 304 -0.02 27.34 -4.22
N PRO A 305 -1.33 27.11 -4.16
CA PRO A 305 -2.05 26.38 -5.21
C PRO A 305 -1.81 27.01 -6.59
N GLY A 306 -1.69 26.19 -7.62
CA GLY A 306 -1.38 26.63 -8.98
C GLY A 306 0.10 26.95 -9.22
N SER A 307 0.99 26.76 -8.23
CA SER A 307 2.43 26.90 -8.43
C SER A 307 3.01 25.78 -9.32
N ASP A 308 4.20 26.03 -9.91
CA ASP A 308 4.94 25.02 -10.70
C ASP A 308 5.67 23.97 -9.81
N THR A 309 5.24 23.82 -8.54
CA THR A 309 5.74 22.78 -7.66
C THR A 309 5.22 21.42 -8.14
N PRO A 310 6.09 20.46 -8.48
CA PRO A 310 5.64 19.16 -8.92
C PRO A 310 5.02 18.40 -7.75
N LEU A 311 3.86 17.78 -7.98
CA LEU A 311 3.20 16.85 -7.10
C LEU A 311 3.39 15.43 -7.66
N TYR A 312 4.23 14.65 -7.02
CA TYR A 312 4.49 13.27 -7.41
C TYR A 312 3.48 12.34 -6.77
N LEU A 313 2.87 11.48 -7.59
CA LEU A 313 1.88 10.51 -7.14
C LEU A 313 2.54 9.14 -6.95
N THR A 314 2.31 8.51 -5.81
CA THR A 314 2.69 7.13 -5.50
C THR A 314 1.52 6.42 -4.84
N GLY A 315 1.61 5.09 -4.68
CA GLY A 315 0.50 4.26 -4.23
C GLY A 315 -0.48 3.90 -5.35
N GLY A 316 -1.06 2.69 -5.25
CA GLY A 316 -1.93 2.15 -6.31
C GLY A 316 -3.20 2.97 -6.54
N SER A 317 -3.78 3.52 -5.46
CA SER A 317 -5.03 4.29 -5.54
C SER A 317 -4.85 5.69 -6.13
N SER A 318 -3.63 6.23 -6.16
CA SER A 318 -3.32 7.51 -6.82
C SER A 318 -3.45 7.43 -8.36
N ARG A 319 -3.59 6.22 -8.93
CA ARG A 319 -3.83 6.01 -10.37
C ARG A 319 -5.26 6.30 -10.80
N ILE A 320 -6.20 6.43 -9.88
CA ILE A 320 -7.60 6.73 -10.19
C ILE A 320 -7.66 8.10 -10.89
N PRO A 321 -8.17 8.19 -12.13
CA PRO A 321 -8.16 9.44 -12.91
C PRO A 321 -8.83 10.60 -12.19
N TYR A 322 -9.96 10.36 -11.54
CA TYR A 322 -10.68 11.38 -10.78
C TYR A 322 -9.84 12.03 -9.67
N ILE A 323 -9.00 11.24 -8.99
CA ILE A 323 -8.06 11.75 -7.96
C ILE A 323 -6.98 12.61 -8.62
N GLN A 324 -6.44 12.16 -9.77
CA GLN A 324 -5.41 12.90 -10.49
C GLN A 324 -5.94 14.24 -11.00
N ASP A 325 -7.16 14.27 -11.52
CA ASP A 325 -7.83 15.48 -12.00
C ASP A 325 -8.01 16.48 -10.86
N LYS A 326 -8.52 16.02 -9.70
CA LYS A 326 -8.72 16.87 -8.52
C LYS A 326 -7.41 17.40 -7.93
N LEU A 327 -6.36 16.62 -7.92
CA LEU A 327 -5.03 17.08 -7.49
C LEU A 327 -4.39 18.03 -8.50
N GLY A 328 -4.68 17.86 -9.80
CA GLY A 328 -4.25 18.75 -10.87
C GLY A 328 -4.73 20.19 -10.72
N GLU A 329 -5.87 20.39 -10.02
CA GLU A 329 -6.37 21.74 -9.68
C GLU A 329 -5.48 22.46 -8.64
N LEU A 330 -4.67 21.73 -7.86
CA LEU A 330 -3.77 22.28 -6.83
C LEU A 330 -2.36 22.54 -7.33
N CYS A 331 -1.78 21.58 -8.03
CA CYS A 331 -0.39 21.58 -8.46
C CYS A 331 -0.23 20.87 -9.80
N ARG A 332 0.94 21.05 -10.41
CA ARG A 332 1.31 20.23 -11.57
C ARG A 332 1.54 18.80 -11.15
N VAL A 333 0.58 17.91 -11.44
CA VAL A 333 0.72 16.47 -11.22
C VAL A 333 1.84 15.95 -12.12
N ALA A 334 2.78 15.24 -11.51
CA ALA A 334 3.85 14.53 -12.19
C ALA A 334 3.64 13.04 -11.92
N THR A 335 2.96 12.35 -12.86
CA THR A 335 2.77 10.90 -12.78
C THR A 335 4.10 10.19 -13.04
N LEU A 336 4.28 9.08 -12.35
CA LEU A 336 5.30 8.09 -12.68
C LEU A 336 4.75 7.12 -13.73
N ASP A 337 5.62 6.68 -14.63
CA ASP A 337 5.30 5.57 -15.53
C ASP A 337 4.97 4.29 -14.74
N ASP A 338 5.57 4.10 -13.54
CA ASP A 338 5.18 3.06 -12.59
C ASP A 338 5.36 3.52 -11.13
N PRO A 339 4.28 3.89 -10.41
CA PRO A 339 4.36 4.30 -9.01
C PRO A 339 4.79 3.19 -8.04
N LYS A 340 4.93 1.95 -8.50
CA LYS A 340 5.37 0.80 -7.69
C LYS A 340 6.88 0.51 -7.80
N THR A 341 7.64 1.32 -8.54
CA THR A 341 9.09 1.18 -8.71
C THR A 341 9.92 2.06 -7.77
N VAL A 342 9.29 2.69 -6.79
CA VAL A 342 9.95 3.60 -5.82
C VAL A 342 10.55 2.82 -4.64
N VAL A 343 11.24 1.71 -4.91
CA VAL A 343 11.92 0.93 -3.87
C VAL A 343 13.43 1.12 -3.91
#